data_560d7ea19320674d437153ba74bc2cad
#
_entry.id   560d7ea19320674d437153ba74bc2cad
#
_cell.length_a   1.000
_cell.length_b   1.000
_cell.length_c   1.000
_cell.angle_alpha   90.00
_cell.angle_beta   90.00
_cell.angle_gamma   90.00
#
_symmetry.space_group_name_H-M   'P 1'
#
loop_
_entity.id
_entity.type
_entity.pdbx_description
1 polymer ?
#
loop_
_entity_poly.entity_id
_entity_poly.type
_entity_poly.pdbx_seq_one_letter_code
_entity_poly.pdbx_strand_id
1 'polypeptide(L)'
;RNELIVGSTDVEYFHPDKQRLEPDLLVVVLSVLAYSGDIVLSITGDKIDSSKLALLAERSLDELKAFKHLEAPKEINLAVLRAMFELLELPPGLAQEAAQGKEEPVRRLQDAVSALVPRVLKAGADLQQGKLGFWGQNLLRDEEAKDWHARLDALKQFIESLSPYNTVGKLKNLRVTQEDLEIQEKNLNVLT
;
A
#
# COMPACT_ATOMS: atom_id res chain seq x y z
N ARG A 1 -19.76 -3.89 17.78
CA ARG A 1 -20.85 -3.01 17.31
C ARG A 1 -21.83 -2.66 18.42
N ASN A 2 -22.43 -3.68 19.02
CA ASN A 2 -23.47 -3.43 20.06
C ASN A 2 -22.89 -2.66 21.26
N GLU A 3 -21.64 -2.88 21.60
CA GLU A 3 -20.95 -2.12 22.64
C GLU A 3 -20.76 -0.65 22.27
N LEU A 4 -20.52 -0.33 21.00
CA LEU A 4 -20.32 1.04 20.53
C LEU A 4 -21.64 1.78 20.21
N ILE A 5 -22.69 1.06 19.82
CA ILE A 5 -23.94 1.68 19.34
C ILE A 5 -25.08 1.53 20.36
N VAL A 6 -25.20 0.40 21.06
CA VAL A 6 -26.43 0.02 21.78
C VAL A 6 -26.30 -0.03 23.29
N GLY A 7 -25.11 -0.07 23.86
CA GLY A 7 -25.18 -0.20 25.29
C GLY A 7 -24.00 -0.66 26.09
N SER A 8 -22.82 -0.30 25.72
CA SER A 8 -21.75 -0.36 26.71
C SER A 8 -21.94 0.80 27.69
N THR A 9 -22.00 0.48 28.99
CA THR A 9 -21.84 1.45 30.08
C THR A 9 -20.55 2.25 29.94
N ASP A 10 -19.57 1.74 29.23
CA ASP A 10 -18.26 2.36 28.99
C ASP A 10 -18.31 3.48 27.93
N VAL A 11 -19.29 3.46 27.01
CA VAL A 11 -19.52 4.56 26.06
C VAL A 11 -20.30 5.71 26.69
N GLU A 12 -20.98 5.49 27.82
CA GLU A 12 -21.56 6.56 28.66
C GLU A 12 -20.49 7.51 29.23
N TYR A 13 -19.22 7.16 29.12
CA TYR A 13 -18.10 7.92 29.67
C TYR A 13 -17.82 9.25 28.97
N PHE A 14 -18.36 9.47 27.79
CA PHE A 14 -18.04 10.68 27.02
C PHE A 14 -18.91 11.88 27.27
N HIS A 15 -20.03 11.74 27.98
CA HIS A 15 -20.83 12.91 28.33
C HIS A 15 -21.71 12.71 29.56
N PRO A 16 -21.73 13.66 30.53
CA PRO A 16 -22.60 13.60 31.72
C PRO A 16 -24.10 13.58 31.37
N ASP A 17 -24.48 14.02 30.17
CA ASP A 17 -25.87 14.09 29.70
C ASP A 17 -26.27 12.89 28.80
N LYS A 18 -25.54 11.78 28.81
CA LYS A 18 -25.86 10.54 28.07
C LYS A 18 -26.07 10.73 26.57
N GLN A 19 -25.40 11.69 25.94
CA GLN A 19 -25.41 11.86 24.51
C GLN A 19 -24.55 10.78 23.85
N ARG A 20 -25.20 9.80 23.26
CA ARG A 20 -24.54 8.78 22.46
C ARG A 20 -24.06 9.40 21.13
N LEU A 21 -22.92 8.94 20.65
CA LEU A 21 -22.48 9.28 19.31
C LEU A 21 -23.55 8.81 18.30
N GLU A 22 -24.04 9.71 17.46
CA GLU A 22 -24.96 9.30 16.40
C GLU A 22 -24.32 8.24 15.53
N PRO A 23 -25.06 7.17 15.14
CA PRO A 23 -24.49 6.08 14.34
C PRO A 23 -23.82 6.56 13.06
N ASP A 24 -24.35 7.61 12.44
CA ASP A 24 -23.80 8.20 11.22
C ASP A 24 -22.43 8.85 11.47
N LEU A 25 -22.32 9.60 12.58
CA LEU A 25 -21.06 10.20 12.99
C LEU A 25 -20.03 9.13 13.37
N LEU A 26 -20.45 8.05 14.04
CA LEU A 26 -19.58 6.92 14.35
C LEU A 26 -19.00 6.30 13.08
N VAL A 27 -19.83 6.07 12.03
CA VAL A 27 -19.36 5.54 10.76
C VAL A 27 -18.34 6.47 10.10
N VAL A 28 -18.54 7.79 10.15
CA VAL A 28 -17.59 8.75 9.63
C VAL A 28 -16.25 8.64 10.38
N VAL A 29 -16.27 8.61 11.71
CA VAL A 29 -15.05 8.47 12.53
C VAL A 29 -14.33 7.15 12.22
N LEU A 30 -15.06 6.02 12.14
CA LEU A 30 -14.48 4.73 11.81
C LEU A 30 -13.91 4.70 10.39
N SER A 31 -14.56 5.36 9.44
CA SER A 31 -14.05 5.50 8.07
C SER A 31 -12.75 6.28 8.02
N VAL A 32 -12.63 7.35 8.79
CA VAL A 32 -11.39 8.14 8.92
C VAL A 32 -10.29 7.28 9.54
N LEU A 33 -10.57 6.54 10.61
CA LEU A 33 -9.60 5.65 11.25
C LEU A 33 -9.16 4.49 10.33
N ALA A 34 -10.08 3.95 9.51
CA ALA A 34 -9.72 2.97 8.49
C ALA A 34 -8.88 3.60 7.36
N TYR A 35 -9.19 4.83 6.97
CA TYR A 35 -8.40 5.60 6.00
C TYR A 35 -6.97 5.86 6.49
N SER A 36 -6.81 6.28 7.75
CA SER A 36 -5.48 6.47 8.35
C SER A 36 -4.73 5.17 8.59
N GLY A 37 -5.41 4.02 8.52
CA GLY A 37 -4.83 2.69 8.75
C GLY A 37 -4.69 2.33 10.23
N ASP A 38 -5.42 3.00 11.11
CA ASP A 38 -5.39 2.75 12.55
C ASP A 38 -6.32 1.60 12.95
N ILE A 39 -7.31 1.29 12.12
CA ILE A 39 -8.21 0.15 12.30
C ILE A 39 -8.48 -0.59 10.99
N VAL A 40 -8.92 -1.83 11.11
CA VAL A 40 -9.53 -2.62 10.03
C VAL A 40 -11.00 -2.80 10.37
N LEU A 41 -11.88 -2.33 9.48
CA LEU A 41 -13.34 -2.42 9.63
C LEU A 41 -13.85 -3.71 9.00
N SER A 42 -14.43 -4.60 9.83
CA SER A 42 -15.04 -5.84 9.35
C SER A 42 -16.54 -5.62 9.13
N ILE A 43 -16.96 -5.73 7.88
CA ILE A 43 -18.36 -5.70 7.44
C ILE A 43 -18.81 -7.07 6.93
N THR A 44 -20.08 -7.21 6.59
CA THR A 44 -20.59 -8.48 6.07
C THR A 44 -19.92 -8.83 4.73
N GLY A 45 -19.11 -9.88 4.73
CA GLY A 45 -18.41 -10.39 3.54
C GLY A 45 -17.03 -9.81 3.27
N ASP A 46 -16.68 -8.65 3.88
CA ASP A 46 -15.44 -7.95 3.58
C ASP A 46 -14.72 -7.43 4.81
N LYS A 47 -13.39 -7.25 4.66
CA LYS A 47 -12.56 -6.47 5.58
C LYS A 47 -12.01 -5.26 4.84
N ILE A 48 -12.32 -4.09 5.36
CA ILE A 48 -11.88 -2.81 4.82
C ILE A 48 -10.73 -2.29 5.65
N ASP A 49 -9.58 -2.23 5.04
CA ASP A 49 -8.36 -1.60 5.53
C ASP A 49 -8.00 -0.40 4.62
N SER A 50 -6.94 0.31 4.95
CA SER A 50 -6.48 1.47 4.18
C SER A 50 -6.09 1.18 2.72
N SER A 51 -5.93 -0.08 2.33
CA SER A 51 -5.66 -0.50 0.94
C SER A 51 -6.94 -0.73 0.13
N LYS A 52 -8.10 -0.85 0.80
CA LYS A 52 -9.40 -1.15 0.18
C LYS A 52 -10.42 -0.02 0.34
N LEU A 53 -9.95 1.22 0.33
CA LEU A 53 -10.81 2.39 0.55
C LEU A 53 -11.88 2.59 -0.54
N ALA A 54 -11.66 2.10 -1.76
CA ALA A 54 -12.66 2.11 -2.81
C ALA A 54 -13.95 1.40 -2.36
N LEU A 55 -13.83 0.29 -1.61
CA LEU A 55 -14.98 -0.42 -1.07
C LEU A 55 -15.78 0.40 -0.05
N LEU A 56 -15.13 1.31 0.67
CA LEU A 56 -15.82 2.26 1.57
C LEU A 56 -16.73 3.21 0.79
N ALA A 57 -16.23 3.73 -0.35
CA ALA A 57 -16.98 4.65 -1.19
C ALA A 57 -18.15 3.99 -1.94
N GLU A 58 -18.06 2.70 -2.19
CA GLU A 58 -19.09 1.92 -2.88
C GLU A 58 -20.22 1.46 -1.95
N ARG A 59 -20.03 1.50 -0.63
CA ARG A 59 -21.03 1.05 0.35
C ARG A 59 -21.93 2.18 0.81
N SER A 60 -23.20 1.85 1.00
CA SER A 60 -24.15 2.77 1.61
C SER A 60 -23.84 2.98 3.10
N LEU A 61 -24.31 4.10 3.65
CA LEU A 61 -24.15 4.41 5.07
C LEU A 61 -24.78 3.34 5.98
N ASP A 62 -25.90 2.77 5.56
CA ASP A 62 -26.58 1.72 6.32
C ASP A 62 -25.80 0.40 6.34
N GLU A 63 -25.13 0.05 5.23
CA GLU A 63 -24.23 -1.10 5.20
C GLU A 63 -23.02 -0.90 6.10
N LEU A 64 -22.46 0.31 6.13
CA LEU A 64 -21.35 0.66 7.01
C LEU A 64 -21.75 0.67 8.48
N LYS A 65 -22.96 1.13 8.83
CA LYS A 65 -23.52 0.99 10.19
C LYS A 65 -23.65 -0.46 10.64
N ALA A 66 -23.83 -1.38 9.71
CA ALA A 66 -23.94 -2.81 9.97
C ALA A 66 -22.58 -3.52 10.15
N PHE A 67 -21.49 -2.78 10.41
CA PHE A 67 -20.17 -3.39 10.68
C PHE A 67 -20.26 -4.41 11.83
N LYS A 68 -19.45 -5.46 11.74
CA LYS A 68 -19.46 -6.56 12.72
C LYS A 68 -18.53 -6.30 13.88
N HIS A 69 -17.30 -5.98 13.60
CA HIS A 69 -16.26 -5.71 14.60
C HIS A 69 -15.12 -4.87 14.00
N LEU A 70 -14.32 -4.34 14.88
CA LEU A 70 -13.10 -3.61 14.57
C LEU A 70 -11.92 -4.51 14.92
N GLU A 71 -10.91 -4.49 14.08
CA GLU A 71 -9.66 -5.21 14.31
C GLU A 71 -8.52 -4.19 14.37
N ALA A 72 -7.51 -4.49 15.18
CA ALA A 72 -6.25 -3.75 15.12
C ALA A 72 -5.58 -4.01 13.76
N PRO A 73 -4.91 -3.02 13.16
CA PRO A 73 -4.11 -3.24 11.98
C PRO A 73 -2.99 -4.22 12.30
N LYS A 74 -2.52 -4.94 11.28
CA LYS A 74 -1.35 -5.80 11.44
C LYS A 74 -0.13 -4.95 11.80
N GLU A 75 0.76 -5.51 12.61
CA GLU A 75 2.06 -4.91 12.84
C GLU A 75 2.86 -4.86 11.53
N ILE A 76 3.64 -3.80 11.37
CA ILE A 76 4.53 -3.66 10.21
C ILE A 76 5.53 -4.82 10.21
N ASN A 77 5.59 -5.57 9.11
CA ASN A 77 6.66 -6.53 8.93
C ASN A 77 7.97 -5.79 8.60
N LEU A 78 8.77 -5.55 9.64
CA LEU A 78 10.03 -4.83 9.53
C LEU A 78 11.02 -5.46 8.56
N ALA A 79 11.03 -6.79 8.45
CA ALA A 79 11.94 -7.49 7.55
C ALA A 79 11.59 -7.18 6.08
N VAL A 80 10.32 -7.30 5.73
CA VAL A 80 9.83 -6.98 4.39
C VAL A 80 10.01 -5.50 4.08
N LEU A 81 9.72 -4.62 5.05
CA LEU A 81 9.87 -3.18 4.85
C LEU A 81 11.33 -2.76 4.65
N ARG A 82 12.28 -3.38 5.37
CA ARG A 82 13.72 -3.19 5.15
C ARG A 82 14.13 -3.63 3.76
N ALA A 83 13.78 -4.85 3.37
CA ALA A 83 14.10 -5.39 2.05
C ALA A 83 13.50 -4.50 0.92
N MET A 84 12.29 -3.98 1.11
CA MET A 84 11.68 -3.04 0.16
C MET A 84 12.46 -1.72 0.07
N PHE A 85 12.92 -1.16 1.20
CA PHE A 85 13.74 0.05 1.17
C PHE A 85 15.10 -0.21 0.53
N GLU A 86 15.74 -1.34 0.82
CA GLU A 86 17.01 -1.74 0.18
C GLU A 86 16.82 -1.91 -1.33
N LEU A 87 15.73 -2.54 -1.77
CA LEU A 87 15.38 -2.66 -3.19
C LEU A 87 15.26 -1.30 -3.89
N LEU A 88 14.75 -0.29 -3.20
CA LEU A 88 14.57 1.07 -3.70
C LEU A 88 15.80 1.97 -3.43
N GLU A 89 16.94 1.38 -3.09
CA GLU A 89 18.19 2.10 -2.76
C GLU A 89 18.05 3.12 -1.61
N LEU A 90 17.08 2.87 -0.71
CA LEU A 90 16.85 3.69 0.48
C LEU A 90 17.54 3.12 1.72
N PRO A 91 17.96 3.96 2.67
CA PRO A 91 18.57 3.48 3.91
C PRO A 91 17.64 2.52 4.68
N PRO A 92 18.10 1.31 5.05
CA PRO A 92 17.24 0.31 5.72
C PRO A 92 16.77 0.75 7.12
N GLY A 93 17.46 1.71 7.74
CA GLY A 93 17.05 2.31 9.02
C GLY A 93 15.72 3.04 8.96
N LEU A 94 15.29 3.51 7.78
CA LEU A 94 13.99 4.13 7.59
C LEU A 94 12.82 3.18 7.91
N ALA A 95 13.01 1.86 7.77
CA ALA A 95 11.99 0.88 8.15
C ALA A 95 11.62 0.98 9.64
N GLN A 96 12.62 1.18 10.49
CA GLN A 96 12.41 1.34 11.92
C GLN A 96 11.74 2.67 12.27
N GLU A 97 12.09 3.72 11.56
CA GLU A 97 11.44 5.02 11.72
C GLU A 97 9.96 4.99 11.29
N ALA A 98 9.65 4.28 10.20
CA ALA A 98 8.27 4.05 9.78
C ALA A 98 7.47 3.26 10.84
N ALA A 99 8.07 2.23 11.45
CA ALA A 99 7.45 1.48 12.53
C ALA A 99 7.18 2.34 13.79
N GLN A 100 8.00 3.37 14.02
CA GLN A 100 7.81 4.37 15.08
C GLN A 100 6.74 5.43 14.74
N GLY A 101 6.14 5.36 13.56
CA GLY A 101 5.11 6.30 13.14
C GLY A 101 5.62 7.59 12.50
N LYS A 102 6.90 7.67 12.11
CA LYS A 102 7.44 8.84 11.39
C LYS A 102 7.01 8.84 9.93
N GLU A 103 6.65 10.00 9.40
CA GLU A 103 6.19 10.19 8.01
C GLU A 103 7.34 10.34 6.99
N GLU A 104 8.53 10.71 7.44
CA GLU A 104 9.69 10.89 6.54
C GLU A 104 10.02 9.64 5.72
N PRO A 105 10.01 8.41 6.28
CA PRO A 105 10.22 7.19 5.49
C PRO A 105 9.22 6.99 4.37
N VAL A 106 7.94 7.37 4.61
CA VAL A 106 6.89 7.27 3.61
C VAL A 106 7.15 8.24 2.47
N ARG A 107 7.52 9.47 2.79
CA ARG A 107 7.86 10.46 1.78
C ARG A 107 9.04 9.99 0.92
N ARG A 108 10.11 9.47 1.54
CA ARG A 108 11.26 8.91 0.82
C ARG A 108 10.88 7.76 -0.08
N LEU A 109 9.97 6.87 0.38
CA LEU A 109 9.43 5.80 -0.43
C LEU A 109 8.72 6.34 -1.67
N GLN A 110 7.83 7.34 -1.50
CA GLN A 110 7.07 7.92 -2.60
C GLN A 110 7.98 8.65 -3.60
N ASP A 111 9.01 9.34 -3.13
CA ASP A 111 10.01 9.99 -3.98
C ASP A 111 10.78 8.94 -4.80
N ALA A 112 11.22 7.84 -4.20
CA ALA A 112 11.93 6.76 -4.88
C ALA A 112 11.04 6.07 -5.94
N VAL A 113 9.78 5.76 -5.59
CA VAL A 113 8.78 5.22 -6.51
C VAL A 113 8.59 6.15 -7.70
N SER A 114 8.40 7.44 -7.44
CA SER A 114 8.21 8.46 -8.48
C SER A 114 9.42 8.61 -9.40
N ALA A 115 10.63 8.43 -8.88
CA ALA A 115 11.87 8.48 -9.66
C ALA A 115 12.08 7.23 -10.54
N LEU A 116 11.59 6.07 -10.11
CA LEU A 116 11.72 4.81 -10.85
C LEU A 116 10.77 4.73 -12.05
N VAL A 117 9.55 5.26 -11.95
CA VAL A 117 8.53 5.20 -13.01
C VAL A 117 9.08 5.66 -14.36
N PRO A 118 9.67 6.87 -14.51
CA PRO A 118 10.20 7.31 -15.81
C PRO A 118 11.36 6.45 -16.32
N ARG A 119 12.18 5.87 -15.43
CA ARG A 119 13.27 4.96 -15.81
C ARG A 119 12.73 3.68 -16.46
N VAL A 120 11.73 3.07 -15.84
CA VAL A 120 11.08 1.85 -16.36
C VAL A 120 10.38 2.13 -17.68
N LEU A 121 9.63 3.23 -17.77
CA LEU A 121 8.95 3.62 -19.01
C LEU A 121 9.94 3.89 -20.15
N LYS A 122 11.06 4.56 -19.87
CA LYS A 122 12.11 4.82 -20.86
C LYS A 122 12.75 3.51 -21.33
N ALA A 123 13.12 2.63 -20.40
CA ALA A 123 13.71 1.33 -20.76
C ALA A 123 12.75 0.50 -21.64
N GLY A 124 11.46 0.47 -21.32
CA GLY A 124 10.44 -0.19 -22.13
C GLY A 124 10.31 0.42 -23.52
N ALA A 125 10.33 1.74 -23.64
CA ALA A 125 10.26 2.44 -24.92
C ALA A 125 11.54 2.21 -25.77
N ASP A 126 12.71 2.23 -25.17
CA ASP A 126 13.98 1.99 -25.85
C ASP A 126 14.06 0.54 -26.36
N LEU A 127 13.55 -0.41 -25.59
CA LEU A 127 13.44 -1.82 -25.98
C LEU A 127 12.48 -2.00 -27.17
N GLN A 128 11.28 -1.37 -27.12
CA GLN A 128 10.29 -1.43 -28.21
C GLN A 128 10.79 -0.81 -29.52
N GLN A 129 11.57 0.27 -29.42
CA GLN A 129 12.11 0.97 -30.59
C GLN A 129 13.35 0.31 -31.17
N GLY A 130 13.79 -0.83 -30.63
CA GLY A 130 15.01 -1.52 -31.06
C GLY A 130 16.28 -0.67 -30.90
N LYS A 131 16.25 0.31 -29.96
CA LYS A 131 17.39 1.20 -29.69
C LYS A 131 18.57 0.51 -29.01
N LEU A 132 18.38 -0.73 -28.56
CA LEU A 132 19.43 -1.59 -28.00
C LEU A 132 20.19 -2.28 -29.18
N GLY A 133 20.57 -1.49 -30.13
CA GLY A 133 21.33 -1.94 -31.28
C GLY A 133 22.77 -1.45 -31.24
N PHE A 134 23.69 -2.29 -31.63
CA PHE A 134 25.09 -1.93 -31.84
C PHE A 134 25.48 -2.24 -33.31
N TRP A 135 25.93 -1.22 -34.03
CA TRP A 135 26.31 -1.35 -35.44
C TRP A 135 25.21 -1.92 -36.34
N GLY A 136 23.95 -1.53 -36.08
CA GLY A 136 22.80 -1.97 -36.90
C GLY A 136 22.30 -3.38 -36.61
N GLN A 137 22.86 -4.05 -35.61
CA GLN A 137 22.37 -5.35 -35.12
C GLN A 137 21.71 -5.19 -33.76
N ASN A 138 20.56 -5.83 -33.53
CA ASN A 138 19.94 -5.90 -32.23
C ASN A 138 20.83 -6.72 -31.30
N LEU A 139 21.12 -6.16 -30.12
CA LEU A 139 21.91 -6.84 -29.07
C LEU A 139 21.14 -7.99 -28.40
N LEU A 140 19.81 -7.91 -28.40
CA LEU A 140 18.95 -8.91 -27.80
C LEU A 140 18.31 -9.78 -28.89
N ARG A 141 18.24 -11.08 -28.65
CA ARG A 141 17.41 -12.00 -29.40
C ARG A 141 15.94 -11.75 -29.11
N ASP A 142 15.05 -12.13 -30.01
CA ASP A 142 13.60 -11.89 -29.87
C ASP A 142 13.02 -12.51 -28.59
N GLU A 143 13.53 -13.66 -28.15
CA GLU A 143 13.10 -14.29 -26.89
C GLU A 143 13.58 -13.52 -25.65
N GLU A 144 14.82 -13.03 -25.68
CA GLU A 144 15.40 -12.22 -24.63
C GLU A 144 14.66 -10.87 -24.51
N ALA A 145 14.34 -10.25 -25.64
CA ALA A 145 13.57 -9.03 -25.68
C ALA A 145 12.16 -9.20 -25.07
N LYS A 146 11.50 -10.33 -25.35
CA LYS A 146 10.19 -10.65 -24.72
C LYS A 146 10.30 -10.85 -23.21
N ASP A 147 11.34 -11.55 -22.73
CA ASP A 147 11.58 -11.74 -21.30
C ASP A 147 11.82 -10.39 -20.61
N TRP A 148 12.62 -9.52 -21.21
CA TRP A 148 12.89 -8.19 -20.68
C TRP A 148 11.63 -7.32 -20.65
N HIS A 149 10.77 -7.38 -21.66
CA HIS A 149 9.47 -6.71 -21.65
C HIS A 149 8.61 -7.19 -20.48
N ALA A 150 8.50 -8.51 -20.30
CA ALA A 150 7.71 -9.08 -19.22
C ALA A 150 8.22 -8.64 -17.82
N ARG A 151 9.55 -8.57 -17.66
CA ARG A 151 10.19 -8.10 -16.42
C ARG A 151 9.93 -6.61 -16.16
N LEU A 152 10.03 -5.77 -17.18
CA LEU A 152 9.77 -4.34 -17.08
C LEU A 152 8.29 -4.07 -16.77
N ASP A 153 7.37 -4.82 -17.38
CA ASP A 153 5.95 -4.72 -17.09
C ASP A 153 5.62 -5.16 -15.65
N ALA A 154 6.23 -6.25 -15.18
CA ALA A 154 6.08 -6.70 -13.81
C ALA A 154 6.63 -5.67 -12.80
N LEU A 155 7.80 -5.10 -13.10
CA LEU A 155 8.40 -4.04 -12.28
C LEU A 155 7.52 -2.78 -12.25
N LYS A 156 6.98 -2.37 -13.39
CA LYS A 156 6.05 -1.25 -13.49
C LYS A 156 4.82 -1.47 -12.61
N GLN A 157 4.17 -2.64 -12.73
CA GLN A 157 3.00 -2.99 -11.92
C GLN A 157 3.32 -2.98 -10.43
N PHE A 158 4.49 -3.50 -10.05
CA PHE A 158 4.94 -3.47 -8.66
C PHE A 158 5.11 -2.04 -8.15
N ILE A 159 5.81 -1.17 -8.89
CA ILE A 159 6.02 0.23 -8.52
C ILE A 159 4.68 0.96 -8.39
N GLU A 160 3.77 0.76 -9.34
CA GLU A 160 2.42 1.34 -9.30
C GLU A 160 1.62 0.85 -8.08
N SER A 161 1.81 -0.41 -7.66
CA SER A 161 1.17 -0.97 -6.48
C SER A 161 1.64 -0.34 -5.17
N LEU A 162 2.82 0.29 -5.15
CA LEU A 162 3.36 1.00 -3.98
C LEU A 162 2.82 2.43 -3.84
N SER A 163 2.29 3.01 -4.90
CA SER A 163 1.78 4.39 -4.93
C SER A 163 0.69 4.68 -3.88
N PRO A 164 -0.25 3.78 -3.58
CA PRO A 164 -1.27 4.01 -2.54
C PRO A 164 -0.72 4.11 -1.11
N TYR A 165 0.49 3.59 -0.84
CA TYR A 165 1.08 3.57 0.51
C TYR A 165 1.76 4.89 0.85
N ASN A 166 0.98 5.97 0.93
CA ASN A 166 1.44 7.34 1.12
C ASN A 166 1.30 7.86 2.57
N THR A 167 0.97 6.99 3.53
CA THR A 167 0.97 7.26 4.97
C THR A 167 1.52 6.08 5.74
N VAL A 168 2.01 6.31 6.95
CA VAL A 168 2.51 5.23 7.83
C VAL A 168 1.41 4.21 8.13
N GLY A 169 0.19 4.67 8.36
CA GLY A 169 -0.95 3.78 8.60
C GLY A 169 -1.20 2.82 7.43
N LYS A 170 -1.07 3.31 6.19
CA LYS A 170 -1.20 2.45 5.00
C LYS A 170 -0.04 1.46 4.88
N LEU A 171 1.19 1.81 5.28
CA LEU A 171 2.32 0.88 5.29
C LEU A 171 2.11 -0.31 6.26
N LYS A 172 1.34 -0.14 7.34
CA LYS A 172 0.96 -1.26 8.23
C LYS A 172 0.18 -2.34 7.51
N ASN A 173 -0.50 -2.00 6.42
CA ASN A 173 -1.27 -2.91 5.59
C ASN A 173 -0.55 -3.32 4.29
N LEU A 174 0.77 -3.15 4.25
CA LEU A 174 1.60 -3.56 3.11
C LEU A 174 1.45 -5.06 2.84
N ARG A 175 1.15 -5.41 1.59
CA ARG A 175 0.89 -6.80 1.17
C ARG A 175 2.03 -7.43 0.40
N VAL A 176 3.12 -6.71 0.25
CA VAL A 176 4.33 -7.21 -0.41
C VAL A 176 4.94 -8.33 0.43
N THR A 177 5.33 -9.40 -0.21
CA THR A 177 6.04 -10.53 0.41
C THR A 177 7.54 -10.44 0.15
N GLN A 178 8.32 -11.24 0.87
CA GLN A 178 9.76 -11.36 0.62
C GLN A 178 10.03 -11.94 -0.78
N GLU A 179 9.22 -12.91 -1.21
CA GLU A 179 9.33 -13.53 -2.55
C GLU A 179 9.07 -12.51 -3.66
N ASP A 180 8.07 -11.64 -3.48
CA ASP A 180 7.80 -10.55 -4.44
C ASP A 180 9.03 -9.64 -4.59
N LEU A 181 9.67 -9.28 -3.48
CA LEU A 181 10.86 -8.41 -3.50
C LEU A 181 12.05 -9.07 -4.20
N GLU A 182 12.29 -10.35 -3.99
CA GLU A 182 13.36 -11.11 -4.68
C GLU A 182 13.13 -11.18 -6.20
N ILE A 183 11.86 -11.29 -6.62
CA ILE A 183 11.50 -11.24 -8.04
C ILE A 183 11.77 -9.84 -8.58
N GLN A 184 11.39 -8.80 -7.87
CA GLN A 184 11.57 -7.43 -8.33
C GLN A 184 13.04 -6.98 -8.32
N GLU A 185 13.86 -7.50 -7.43
CA GLU A 185 15.31 -7.30 -7.47
C GLU A 185 15.91 -7.81 -8.79
N LYS A 186 15.51 -9.02 -9.22
CA LYS A 186 15.92 -9.55 -10.53
C LYS A 186 15.40 -8.71 -11.69
N ASN A 187 14.19 -8.15 -11.58
CA ASN A 187 13.61 -7.30 -12.60
C ASN A 187 14.32 -5.94 -12.69
N LEU A 188 14.73 -5.37 -11.54
CA LEU A 188 15.50 -4.13 -11.48
C LEU A 188 16.86 -4.22 -12.20
N ASN A 189 17.50 -5.39 -12.17
CA ASN A 189 18.77 -5.63 -12.87
C ASN A 189 18.70 -5.44 -14.39
N VAL A 190 17.48 -5.38 -14.96
CA VAL A 190 17.26 -5.03 -16.38
C VAL A 190 17.45 -3.54 -16.65
N LEU A 191 17.43 -2.69 -15.58
CA LEU A 191 17.59 -1.24 -15.70
C LEU A 191 19.06 -0.77 -15.56
N THR A 192 19.95 -1.66 -15.16
CA THR A 192 21.39 -1.43 -14.99
C THR A 192 22.17 -1.96 -16.17
#